data_653620d79f733c5e89967ab7f15bee2a
#
_entry.id   653620d79f733c5e89967ab7f15bee2a
#
_cell.length_a   1.000
_cell.length_b   1.000
_cell.length_c   1.000
_cell.angle_alpha   90.00
_cell.angle_beta   90.00
_cell.angle_gamma   90.00
#
_symmetry.space_group_name_H-M   'P 1'
#
loop_
_entity.id
_entity.type
_entity.pdbx_description
1 polymer ?
#
loop_
_entity_poly.entity_id
_entity_poly.type
_entity_poly.pdbx_seq_one_letter_code
_entity_poly.pdbx_strand_id
1 'polypeptide(L)'
;MTPRPIARRALRSGVVGAAMVFALVGCGVNLGSSGSSSDQSQLGKFYGQSLTWTACEGELQCASFDAPLNYAEPDGPTVTIKMLKSPAKDPTKRLGSLVVNPGGPGGSGYEFAQYASGTISPAVMAQYDVVGFDPRGVARSTPIKCLDGPETDKFISTLGAPANAEQQRQVEQVSKGLGTNCQTKSPALTPQIGTVAAARDLDILRNLLREEQLNFLGISYGTFLGLTYADLFSDRVGKFVLDGVIDPALSNSELARGQADGFQVELSRFIADCPAHPDCPLPAEKSAGLAKINSWLA
;
A
#
# COMPACT_ATOMS: atom_id res chain seq x y z
N MET A 1 -51.45 2.54 -23.67
CA MET A 1 -52.02 1.93 -22.48
C MET A 1 -51.78 2.90 -21.32
N THR A 2 -52.83 3.55 -20.87
CA THR A 2 -52.84 4.62 -19.88
C THR A 2 -52.89 4.07 -18.45
N PRO A 3 -52.22 4.67 -17.46
CA PRO A 3 -52.31 4.23 -16.07
C PRO A 3 -53.56 4.80 -15.37
N ARG A 4 -54.23 3.97 -14.58
CA ARG A 4 -55.37 4.33 -13.73
C ARG A 4 -54.92 4.83 -12.37
N PRO A 5 -55.60 5.83 -11.76
CA PRO A 5 -55.31 6.33 -10.41
C PRO A 5 -56.03 5.51 -9.34
N ILE A 6 -55.36 5.27 -8.19
CA ILE A 6 -55.94 4.68 -7.00
C ILE A 6 -56.20 5.78 -5.97
N ALA A 7 -57.46 5.79 -5.49
CA ALA A 7 -58.08 6.80 -4.65
C ALA A 7 -57.55 6.79 -3.22
N ARG A 8 -57.45 8.01 -2.67
CA ARG A 8 -57.25 8.30 -1.24
C ARG A 8 -58.55 8.03 -0.46
N ARG A 9 -58.46 7.28 0.62
CA ARG A 9 -59.50 7.30 1.69
C ARG A 9 -58.93 7.95 2.93
N ALA A 10 -59.51 9.08 3.27
CA ALA A 10 -59.36 9.74 4.56
C ALA A 10 -60.32 9.10 5.58
N LEU A 11 -59.83 8.80 6.77
CA LEU A 11 -60.71 8.59 7.93
C LEU A 11 -60.26 9.55 9.04
N ARG A 12 -61.18 10.41 9.40
CA ARG A 12 -61.13 11.28 10.59
C ARG A 12 -61.80 10.58 11.79
N SER A 13 -61.35 10.83 12.97
CA SER A 13 -61.96 10.84 14.33
C SER A 13 -60.96 10.28 15.32
N GLY A 14 -60.70 10.80 16.50
CA GLY A 14 -61.27 11.83 17.32
C GLY A 14 -60.48 11.90 18.62
N VAL A 15 -60.47 13.05 19.19
CA VAL A 15 -59.77 13.50 20.42
C VAL A 15 -60.31 12.77 21.66
N VAL A 16 -59.41 12.32 22.58
CA VAL A 16 -59.57 12.43 24.04
C VAL A 16 -58.20 12.52 24.68
N GLY A 17 -57.99 13.60 25.44
CA GLY A 17 -56.77 13.84 26.17
C GLY A 17 -56.70 13.10 27.50
N ALA A 18 -55.49 12.73 27.90
CA ALA A 18 -55.13 12.54 29.31
C ALA A 18 -53.64 12.90 29.45
N ALA A 19 -53.41 14.02 30.13
CA ALA A 19 -52.07 14.43 30.51
C ALA A 19 -51.58 13.52 31.65
N MET A 20 -50.57 12.70 31.37
CA MET A 20 -49.72 12.06 32.40
C MET A 20 -48.32 12.64 32.29
N VAL A 21 -47.99 13.43 33.32
CA VAL A 21 -46.61 13.88 33.53
C VAL A 21 -45.81 12.70 34.05
N PHE A 22 -44.98 12.10 33.15
CA PHE A 22 -43.92 11.17 33.56
C PHE A 22 -42.61 11.96 33.62
N ALA A 23 -42.12 12.13 34.86
CA ALA A 23 -40.74 12.56 35.08
C ALA A 23 -39.81 11.45 34.61
N LEU A 24 -39.28 11.56 33.41
CA LEU A 24 -38.19 10.72 32.89
C LEU A 24 -36.88 11.25 33.47
N VAL A 25 -36.40 10.58 34.52
CA VAL A 25 -34.99 10.61 34.89
C VAL A 25 -34.24 9.92 33.74
N GLY A 26 -33.73 10.69 32.81
CA GLY A 26 -32.91 10.24 31.70
C GLY A 26 -31.55 9.83 32.22
N CYS A 27 -31.32 8.53 32.47
CA CYS A 27 -29.97 8.00 32.38
C CYS A 27 -29.56 8.10 30.91
N GLY A 28 -28.87 9.17 30.56
CA GLY A 28 -28.18 9.32 29.29
C GLY A 28 -27.12 8.25 29.16
N VAL A 29 -27.44 7.17 28.47
CA VAL A 29 -26.41 6.27 27.95
C VAL A 29 -25.72 7.06 26.86
N ASN A 30 -24.62 7.70 27.22
CA ASN A 30 -23.70 8.34 26.30
C ASN A 30 -23.02 7.20 25.52
N LEU A 31 -23.58 6.83 24.38
CA LEU A 31 -22.88 6.07 23.35
C LEU A 31 -21.83 7.01 22.72
N GLY A 32 -20.84 7.37 23.54
CA GLY A 32 -19.70 8.11 23.11
C GLY A 32 -18.86 7.24 22.19
N SER A 33 -18.76 7.64 20.96
CA SER A 33 -17.64 7.29 20.07
C SER A 33 -16.34 7.85 20.68
N SER A 34 -15.81 7.14 21.69
CA SER A 34 -14.61 7.55 22.43
C SER A 34 -13.32 6.93 21.86
N GLY A 35 -13.27 6.75 20.53
CA GLY A 35 -12.08 6.17 19.87
C GLY A 35 -11.15 7.15 19.19
N SER A 36 -11.55 8.42 18.92
CA SER A 36 -10.71 9.26 18.02
C SER A 36 -10.00 10.46 18.67
N SER A 37 -10.36 10.90 19.87
CA SER A 37 -9.72 12.09 20.46
C SER A 37 -8.54 11.79 21.39
N SER A 38 -8.52 10.65 22.07
CA SER A 38 -7.38 10.23 22.93
C SER A 38 -6.20 9.72 22.11
N ASP A 39 -6.46 9.04 21.00
CA ASP A 39 -5.44 8.50 20.11
C ASP A 39 -4.64 9.63 19.42
N GLN A 40 -5.31 10.72 19.00
CA GLN A 40 -4.62 11.86 18.38
C GLN A 40 -3.75 12.66 19.35
N SER A 41 -4.06 12.71 20.64
CA SER A 41 -3.25 13.42 21.62
C SER A 41 -1.93 12.70 21.91
N GLN A 42 -1.91 11.37 21.91
CA GLN A 42 -0.72 10.55 22.14
C GLN A 42 0.21 10.51 20.92
N LEU A 43 -0.32 10.66 19.71
CA LEU A 43 0.46 10.74 18.48
C LEU A 43 0.99 12.15 18.18
N GLY A 44 0.61 13.16 18.98
CA GLY A 44 0.99 14.57 18.75
C GLY A 44 2.47 14.80 18.54
N LYS A 45 3.33 14.08 19.25
CA LYS A 45 4.80 14.18 19.09
C LYS A 45 5.30 13.76 17.71
N PHE A 46 4.62 12.81 17.06
CA PHE A 46 4.98 12.33 15.71
C PHE A 46 4.50 13.29 14.63
N TYR A 47 3.30 13.81 14.77
CA TYR A 47 2.76 14.81 13.86
C TYR A 47 3.41 16.20 14.03
N GLY A 48 3.98 16.49 15.19
CA GLY A 48 4.66 17.76 15.49
C GLY A 48 6.13 17.83 15.07
N GLN A 49 6.69 16.77 14.48
CA GLN A 49 8.06 16.77 14.00
C GLN A 49 8.26 17.79 12.87
N SER A 50 9.49 18.22 12.64
CA SER A 50 9.86 19.04 11.50
C SER A 50 10.84 18.27 10.61
N LEU A 51 10.56 18.23 9.31
CA LEU A 51 11.45 17.61 8.34
C LEU A 51 12.66 18.51 8.09
N THR A 52 13.85 17.96 8.28
CA THR A 52 15.11 18.61 7.87
C THR A 52 15.56 17.97 6.56
N TRP A 53 15.38 18.69 5.47
CA TRP A 53 15.83 18.27 4.16
C TRP A 53 17.30 18.61 3.96
N THR A 54 18.11 17.63 3.59
CA THR A 54 19.53 17.79 3.28
C THR A 54 19.78 17.32 1.85
N ALA A 55 20.68 17.97 1.12
CA ALA A 55 21.13 17.48 -0.17
C ALA A 55 21.82 16.12 0.01
N CYS A 56 21.48 15.14 -0.80
CA CYS A 56 22.02 13.79 -0.68
C CYS A 56 22.57 13.22 -2.00
N GLU A 57 21.89 13.43 -3.12
CA GLU A 57 22.31 12.89 -4.42
C GLU A 57 21.96 13.91 -5.53
N GLY A 58 22.96 14.71 -5.92
CA GLY A 58 22.75 15.77 -6.91
C GLY A 58 21.73 16.82 -6.42
N GLU A 59 20.64 17.00 -7.19
CA GLU A 59 19.55 17.91 -6.84
C GLU A 59 18.52 17.32 -5.87
N LEU A 60 18.68 16.06 -5.48
CA LEU A 60 17.74 15.36 -4.62
C LEU A 60 17.96 15.73 -3.16
N GLN A 61 16.90 15.61 -2.37
CA GLN A 61 16.90 15.94 -0.95
C GLN A 61 16.45 14.74 -0.13
N CYS A 62 17.16 14.48 0.96
CA CYS A 62 16.85 13.39 1.89
C CYS A 62 16.37 13.94 3.22
N ALA A 63 15.46 13.22 3.83
CA ALA A 63 15.00 13.47 5.20
C ALA A 63 14.61 12.15 5.90
N SER A 64 14.28 12.25 7.16
CA SER A 64 13.68 11.17 7.93
C SER A 64 12.76 11.71 9.00
N PHE A 65 11.83 10.87 9.43
CA PHE A 65 10.99 11.11 10.59
C PHE A 65 10.83 9.82 11.40
N ASP A 66 10.40 9.95 12.63
CA ASP A 66 10.11 8.82 13.49
C ASP A 66 8.60 8.55 13.54
N ALA A 67 8.23 7.27 13.57
CA ALA A 67 6.88 6.80 13.81
C ALA A 67 6.88 5.83 14.99
N PRO A 68 5.75 5.62 15.70
CA PRO A 68 5.71 4.63 16.77
C PRO A 68 5.96 3.24 16.20
N LEU A 69 6.77 2.43 16.88
CA LEU A 69 6.91 1.02 16.51
C LEU A 69 5.55 0.33 16.59
N ASN A 70 4.84 0.48 17.70
CA ASN A 70 3.49 -0.01 17.92
C ASN A 70 2.53 1.16 18.09
N TYR A 71 1.56 1.28 17.20
CA TYR A 71 0.54 2.33 17.25
C TYR A 71 -0.44 2.20 18.44
N ALA A 72 -0.54 1.02 19.05
CA ALA A 72 -1.27 0.84 20.30
C ALA A 72 -0.49 1.31 21.55
N GLU A 73 0.82 1.51 21.42
CA GLU A 73 1.72 1.94 22.50
C GLU A 73 2.64 3.07 22.00
N PRO A 74 2.10 4.24 21.64
CA PRO A 74 2.84 5.30 20.96
C PRO A 74 3.97 5.90 21.78
N ASP A 75 3.97 5.74 23.11
CA ASP A 75 5.03 6.18 23.99
C ASP A 75 6.19 5.17 24.11
N GLY A 76 6.05 4.01 23.46
CA GLY A 76 7.07 2.98 23.38
C GLY A 76 8.19 3.29 22.36
N PRO A 77 8.91 2.25 21.91
CA PRO A 77 9.96 2.38 20.89
C PRO A 77 9.45 2.96 19.58
N THR A 78 10.36 3.53 18.79
CA THR A 78 10.07 4.13 17.48
C THR A 78 10.74 3.37 16.34
N VAL A 79 10.26 3.61 15.13
CA VAL A 79 10.92 3.26 13.85
C VAL A 79 11.25 4.56 13.12
N THR A 80 12.44 4.62 12.53
CA THR A 80 12.83 5.75 11.69
C THR A 80 12.51 5.45 10.24
N ILE A 81 11.72 6.31 9.61
CA ILE A 81 11.32 6.25 8.20
C ILE A 81 12.22 7.18 7.39
N LYS A 82 12.90 6.63 6.39
CA LYS A 82 13.77 7.36 5.48
C LYS A 82 13.04 7.70 4.18
N MET A 83 13.30 8.90 3.67
CA MET A 83 12.66 9.35 2.45
C MET A 83 13.60 10.19 1.59
N LEU A 84 13.26 10.25 0.31
CA LEU A 84 13.91 11.07 -0.70
C LEU A 84 12.87 11.92 -1.40
N LYS A 85 13.23 13.15 -1.71
CA LYS A 85 12.45 14.08 -2.51
C LYS A 85 13.20 14.48 -3.77
N SER A 86 12.56 14.30 -4.92
CA SER A 86 12.91 14.97 -6.18
C SER A 86 12.09 16.26 -6.26
N PRO A 87 12.68 17.43 -6.08
CA PRO A 87 11.94 18.70 -6.10
C PRO A 87 11.27 18.96 -7.44
N ALA A 88 10.14 19.68 -7.42
CA ALA A 88 9.46 20.15 -8.61
C ALA A 88 10.42 20.93 -9.51
N LYS A 89 10.48 20.61 -10.81
CA LYS A 89 11.40 21.22 -11.76
C LYS A 89 11.04 22.68 -12.10
N ASP A 90 9.77 23.07 -11.88
CA ASP A 90 9.31 24.46 -11.94
C ASP A 90 8.69 24.86 -10.58
N PRO A 91 9.49 25.37 -9.63
CA PRO A 91 9.01 25.76 -8.32
C PRO A 91 7.90 26.82 -8.34
N THR A 92 7.82 27.61 -9.41
CA THR A 92 6.79 28.68 -9.58
C THR A 92 5.41 28.10 -9.88
N LYS A 93 5.35 26.85 -10.34
CA LYS A 93 4.12 26.10 -10.65
C LYS A 93 3.88 24.92 -9.73
N ARG A 94 4.61 24.86 -8.61
CA ARG A 94 4.48 23.78 -7.65
C ARG A 94 3.05 23.67 -7.11
N LEU A 95 2.46 22.47 -7.23
CA LEU A 95 1.10 22.15 -6.78
C LEU A 95 1.07 21.42 -5.43
N GLY A 96 2.20 20.90 -4.97
CA GLY A 96 2.29 20.12 -3.74
C GLY A 96 3.26 18.93 -3.86
N SER A 97 3.11 18.00 -2.95
CA SER A 97 3.88 16.76 -2.94
C SER A 97 3.08 15.61 -3.57
N LEU A 98 3.74 14.76 -4.35
CA LEU A 98 3.26 13.47 -4.84
C LEU A 98 4.05 12.38 -4.13
N VAL A 99 3.42 11.66 -3.22
CA VAL A 99 4.06 10.52 -2.55
C VAL A 99 3.95 9.28 -3.41
N VAL A 100 5.04 8.51 -3.52
CA VAL A 100 5.11 7.36 -4.43
C VAL A 100 5.49 6.08 -3.70
N ASN A 101 4.92 4.95 -4.12
CA ASN A 101 5.28 3.62 -3.65
C ASN A 101 5.25 2.62 -4.82
N PRO A 102 6.38 1.93 -5.12
CA PRO A 102 6.48 0.99 -6.25
C PRO A 102 5.83 -0.37 -5.98
N GLY A 103 5.44 -0.64 -4.73
CA GLY A 103 4.83 -1.92 -4.36
C GLY A 103 5.81 -2.97 -3.85
N GLY A 104 5.66 -4.18 -4.31
CA GLY A 104 6.34 -5.38 -3.82
C GLY A 104 5.34 -6.33 -3.12
N PRO A 105 5.13 -6.33 -1.78
CA PRO A 105 5.68 -5.45 -0.74
C PRO A 105 7.19 -5.52 -0.57
N GLY A 106 7.80 -4.45 -0.05
CA GLY A 106 9.24 -4.36 0.22
C GLY A 106 10.03 -3.58 -0.82
N GLY A 107 9.40 -3.07 -1.89
CA GLY A 107 10.03 -2.14 -2.82
C GLY A 107 10.38 -0.81 -2.16
N SER A 108 11.59 -0.29 -2.46
CA SER A 108 12.05 0.99 -1.94
C SER A 108 11.38 2.16 -2.66
N GLY A 109 10.53 2.90 -1.93
CA GLY A 109 9.97 4.14 -2.45
C GLY A 109 11.03 5.24 -2.59
N TYR A 110 12.04 5.23 -1.74
CA TYR A 110 13.21 6.10 -1.82
C TYR A 110 13.89 5.95 -3.19
N GLU A 111 14.24 4.71 -3.59
CA GLU A 111 14.86 4.44 -4.89
C GLU A 111 13.92 4.76 -6.06
N PHE A 112 12.62 4.47 -5.92
CA PHE A 112 11.66 4.82 -6.94
C PHE A 112 11.62 6.34 -7.19
N ALA A 113 11.62 7.16 -6.15
CA ALA A 113 11.67 8.62 -6.30
C ALA A 113 13.01 9.11 -6.86
N GLN A 114 14.11 8.42 -6.60
CA GLN A 114 15.43 8.71 -7.17
C GLN A 114 15.42 8.59 -8.71
N TYR A 115 14.70 7.61 -9.24
CA TYR A 115 14.59 7.36 -10.68
C TYR A 115 13.22 7.77 -11.26
N ALA A 116 12.47 8.63 -10.56
CA ALA A 116 11.11 9.02 -10.92
C ALA A 116 10.98 9.58 -12.35
N SER A 117 12.01 10.27 -12.85
CA SER A 117 12.01 10.83 -14.21
C SER A 117 11.92 9.78 -15.33
N GLY A 118 12.21 8.51 -15.04
CA GLY A 118 12.04 7.40 -15.98
C GLY A 118 10.61 6.84 -16.04
N THR A 119 9.78 7.18 -15.04
CA THR A 119 8.43 6.62 -14.89
C THR A 119 7.35 7.69 -14.87
N ILE A 120 7.64 8.86 -14.28
CA ILE A 120 6.70 9.97 -14.12
C ILE A 120 6.91 10.98 -15.24
N SER A 121 5.83 11.43 -15.87
CA SER A 121 5.90 12.36 -16.99
C SER A 121 6.56 13.68 -16.62
N PRO A 122 7.26 14.36 -17.57
CA PRO A 122 7.88 15.66 -17.31
C PRO A 122 6.89 16.73 -16.83
N ALA A 123 5.63 16.66 -17.26
CA ALA A 123 4.59 17.62 -16.83
C ALA A 123 4.27 17.47 -15.33
N VAL A 124 4.21 16.25 -14.80
CA VAL A 124 4.01 16.01 -13.38
C VAL A 124 5.28 16.36 -12.59
N MET A 125 6.47 15.98 -13.08
CA MET A 125 7.76 16.32 -12.46
C MET A 125 8.00 17.83 -12.39
N ALA A 126 7.42 18.60 -13.30
CA ALA A 126 7.51 20.07 -13.26
C ALA A 126 6.74 20.68 -12.10
N GLN A 127 5.63 20.06 -11.68
CA GLN A 127 4.64 20.65 -10.78
C GLN A 127 4.57 20.01 -9.38
N TYR A 128 5.13 18.83 -9.19
CA TYR A 128 5.09 18.14 -7.91
C TYR A 128 6.49 17.85 -7.37
N ASP A 129 6.67 18.04 -6.06
CA ASP A 129 7.76 17.37 -5.36
C ASP A 129 7.43 15.88 -5.32
N VAL A 130 8.23 15.06 -5.98
CA VAL A 130 8.04 13.60 -5.91
C VAL A 130 8.76 13.08 -4.68
N VAL A 131 8.00 12.52 -3.73
CA VAL A 131 8.50 12.04 -2.44
C VAL A 131 8.34 10.53 -2.37
N GLY A 132 9.45 9.82 -2.31
CA GLY A 132 9.47 8.39 -2.03
C GLY A 132 9.99 8.11 -0.63
N PHE A 133 9.40 7.14 0.03
CA PHE A 133 9.82 6.68 1.35
C PHE A 133 9.99 5.17 1.36
N ASP A 134 10.93 4.68 2.16
CA ASP A 134 11.00 3.26 2.47
C ASP A 134 10.00 2.96 3.59
N PRO A 135 9.01 2.09 3.40
CA PRO A 135 8.12 1.70 4.47
C PRO A 135 8.88 1.08 5.65
N ARG A 136 8.27 1.05 6.84
CA ARG A 136 8.83 0.38 8.01
C ARG A 136 9.28 -1.05 7.69
N GLY A 137 10.46 -1.43 8.12
CA GLY A 137 11.05 -2.73 7.84
C GLY A 137 11.73 -2.85 6.46
N VAL A 138 11.65 -1.83 5.60
CA VAL A 138 12.17 -1.86 4.22
C VAL A 138 13.45 -1.02 4.12
N ALA A 139 14.44 -1.56 3.41
CA ALA A 139 15.68 -0.92 3.01
C ALA A 139 16.31 -0.02 4.10
N ARG A 140 16.15 1.31 4.02
CA ARG A 140 16.75 2.30 4.91
C ARG A 140 15.93 2.58 6.18
N SER A 141 14.65 2.13 6.22
CA SER A 141 13.68 2.41 7.26
C SER A 141 13.59 1.30 8.29
N THR A 142 14.57 1.25 9.23
CA THR A 142 14.64 0.22 10.28
C THR A 142 14.45 -1.19 9.68
N PRO A 143 15.39 -1.65 8.84
CA PRO A 143 15.18 -2.85 8.02
C PRO A 143 14.97 -4.11 8.87
N ILE A 144 13.97 -4.92 8.48
CA ILE A 144 13.74 -6.22 9.08
C ILE A 144 14.89 -7.18 8.71
N LYS A 145 15.35 -7.93 9.69
CA LYS A 145 16.39 -8.95 9.48
C LYS A 145 15.77 -10.33 9.65
N CYS A 146 15.77 -11.12 8.57
CA CYS A 146 15.21 -12.48 8.57
C CYS A 146 16.27 -13.51 8.15
N LEU A 147 17.00 -13.24 7.09
CA LEU A 147 17.98 -14.14 6.49
C LEU A 147 19.33 -13.42 6.37
N ASP A 148 20.42 -14.16 6.45
CA ASP A 148 21.73 -13.71 5.99
C ASP A 148 21.93 -14.03 4.49
N GLY A 149 23.12 -13.76 3.93
CA GLY A 149 23.39 -13.98 2.51
C GLY A 149 23.19 -15.46 2.10
N PRO A 150 23.88 -16.44 2.72
CA PRO A 150 23.71 -17.85 2.43
C PRO A 150 22.29 -18.39 2.65
N GLU A 151 21.60 -17.92 3.69
CA GLU A 151 20.19 -18.27 3.94
C GLU A 151 19.28 -17.71 2.84
N THR A 152 19.56 -16.50 2.35
CA THR A 152 18.82 -15.84 1.25
C THR A 152 19.01 -16.62 -0.05
N ASP A 153 20.25 -17.00 -0.40
CA ASP A 153 20.55 -17.79 -1.60
C ASP A 153 19.82 -19.12 -1.58
N LYS A 154 19.84 -19.81 -0.43
CA LYS A 154 19.12 -21.06 -0.23
C LYS A 154 17.60 -20.87 -0.37
N PHE A 155 17.05 -19.80 0.23
CA PHE A 155 15.63 -19.49 0.14
C PHE A 155 15.20 -19.26 -1.32
N ILE A 156 15.91 -18.37 -2.04
CA ILE A 156 15.59 -18.04 -3.43
C ILE A 156 15.72 -19.26 -4.34
N SER A 157 16.79 -20.05 -4.20
CA SER A 157 17.00 -21.24 -5.02
C SER A 157 15.99 -22.35 -4.79
N THR A 158 15.26 -22.33 -3.65
CA THR A 158 14.24 -23.33 -3.31
C THR A 158 12.82 -22.89 -3.76
N LEU A 159 12.57 -21.59 -4.03
CA LEU A 159 11.24 -21.06 -4.34
C LEU A 159 10.71 -21.39 -5.75
N GLY A 160 11.33 -22.26 -6.52
CA GLY A 160 10.83 -22.69 -7.82
C GLY A 160 9.46 -23.39 -7.74
N ALA A 161 8.80 -23.58 -8.89
CA ALA A 161 7.59 -24.38 -8.98
C ALA A 161 7.89 -25.85 -8.62
N PRO A 162 7.33 -26.41 -7.54
CA PRO A 162 7.65 -27.77 -7.11
C PRO A 162 7.07 -28.77 -8.11
N ALA A 163 7.93 -29.63 -8.65
CA ALA A 163 7.54 -30.69 -9.59
C ALA A 163 7.03 -31.98 -8.88
N ASN A 164 7.26 -32.11 -7.58
CA ASN A 164 6.88 -33.29 -6.80
C ASN A 164 6.68 -32.95 -5.32
N ALA A 165 6.14 -33.94 -4.56
CA ALA A 165 5.81 -33.74 -3.16
C ALA A 165 7.04 -33.47 -2.27
N GLU A 166 8.24 -33.89 -2.64
CA GLU A 166 9.46 -33.60 -1.89
C GLU A 166 9.85 -32.13 -2.03
N GLN A 167 9.87 -31.62 -3.25
CA GLN A 167 10.12 -30.20 -3.51
C GLN A 167 9.04 -29.31 -2.86
N GLN A 168 7.78 -29.75 -2.87
CA GLN A 168 6.70 -29.04 -2.15
C GLN A 168 7.02 -28.92 -0.65
N ARG A 169 7.44 -30.00 0.01
CA ARG A 169 7.84 -29.96 1.43
C ARG A 169 9.03 -29.03 1.68
N GLN A 170 10.01 -29.01 0.75
CA GLN A 170 11.17 -28.12 0.86
C GLN A 170 10.76 -26.65 0.79
N VAL A 171 9.88 -26.26 -0.16
CA VAL A 171 9.32 -24.91 -0.25
C VAL A 171 8.59 -24.52 1.03
N GLU A 172 7.74 -25.41 1.55
CA GLU A 172 7.02 -25.17 2.82
C GLU A 172 7.98 -24.99 4.00
N GLN A 173 9.02 -25.80 4.07
CA GLN A 173 10.02 -25.73 5.15
C GLN A 173 10.80 -24.42 5.12
N VAL A 174 11.30 -23.98 3.96
CA VAL A 174 12.03 -22.72 3.87
C VAL A 174 11.13 -21.52 4.11
N SER A 175 9.87 -21.57 3.68
CA SER A 175 8.88 -20.51 3.94
C SER A 175 8.53 -20.39 5.42
N LYS A 176 8.32 -21.52 6.13
CA LYS A 176 8.16 -21.53 7.59
C LYS A 176 9.41 -21.04 8.31
N GLY A 177 10.59 -21.45 7.83
CA GLY A 177 11.88 -21.01 8.35
C GLY A 177 12.06 -19.51 8.25
N LEU A 178 11.66 -18.88 7.15
CA LEU A 178 11.69 -17.42 6.99
C LEU A 178 10.89 -16.73 8.11
N GLY A 179 9.65 -17.13 8.35
CA GLY A 179 8.81 -16.54 9.39
C GLY A 179 9.43 -16.66 10.79
N THR A 180 9.95 -17.85 11.13
CA THR A 180 10.65 -18.09 12.40
C THR A 180 11.89 -17.23 12.54
N ASN A 181 12.69 -17.11 11.49
CA ASN A 181 13.91 -16.31 11.48
C ASN A 181 13.60 -14.82 11.64
N CYS A 182 12.56 -14.29 10.98
CA CYS A 182 12.11 -12.92 11.17
C CYS A 182 11.77 -12.63 12.63
N GLN A 183 10.98 -13.51 13.27
CA GLN A 183 10.63 -13.39 14.68
C GLN A 183 11.84 -13.46 15.60
N THR A 184 12.82 -14.31 15.29
CA THR A 184 14.02 -14.48 16.11
C THR A 184 15.00 -13.33 15.96
N LYS A 185 15.23 -12.86 14.72
CA LYS A 185 16.23 -11.83 14.40
C LYS A 185 15.70 -10.39 14.53
N SER A 186 14.36 -10.22 14.43
CA SER A 186 13.69 -8.92 14.53
C SER A 186 12.37 -9.02 15.33
N PRO A 187 12.40 -9.48 16.61
CA PRO A 187 11.20 -9.83 17.38
C PRO A 187 10.26 -8.65 17.61
N ALA A 188 10.78 -7.46 17.86
CA ALA A 188 9.97 -6.27 18.12
C ALA A 188 9.32 -5.71 16.83
N LEU A 189 10.02 -5.82 15.69
CA LEU A 189 9.59 -5.24 14.42
C LEU A 189 8.64 -6.15 13.65
N THR A 190 8.88 -7.47 13.66
CA THR A 190 8.13 -8.45 12.86
C THR A 190 6.60 -8.33 12.99
N PRO A 191 6.00 -8.20 14.18
CA PRO A 191 4.55 -8.03 14.31
C PRO A 191 4.04 -6.65 13.89
N GLN A 192 4.92 -5.68 13.61
CA GLN A 192 4.58 -4.28 13.40
C GLN A 192 4.77 -3.80 11.95
N ILE A 193 5.13 -4.68 11.00
CA ILE A 193 5.37 -4.31 9.59
C ILE A 193 4.14 -4.42 8.68
N GLY A 194 2.95 -4.50 9.27
CA GLY A 194 1.70 -4.63 8.50
C GLY A 194 1.32 -3.36 7.74
N THR A 195 0.51 -3.52 6.68
CA THR A 195 0.06 -2.42 5.80
C THR A 195 -0.68 -1.31 6.55
N VAL A 196 -1.48 -1.65 7.57
CA VAL A 196 -2.18 -0.67 8.41
C VAL A 196 -1.19 0.26 9.13
N ALA A 197 -0.10 -0.28 9.67
CA ALA A 197 0.94 0.52 10.31
C ALA A 197 1.68 1.41 9.29
N ALA A 198 2.00 0.88 8.10
CA ALA A 198 2.60 1.66 7.01
C ALA A 198 1.67 2.77 6.49
N ALA A 199 0.36 2.54 6.42
CA ALA A 199 -0.63 3.57 6.06
C ALA A 199 -0.72 4.69 7.13
N ARG A 200 -0.57 4.35 8.40
CA ARG A 200 -0.48 5.36 9.48
C ARG A 200 0.83 6.17 9.41
N ASP A 201 1.95 5.53 9.07
CA ASP A 201 3.21 6.24 8.79
C ASP A 201 3.05 7.22 7.62
N LEU A 202 2.31 6.81 6.60
CA LEU A 202 2.02 7.63 5.43
C LEU A 202 1.19 8.87 5.80
N ASP A 203 0.29 8.79 6.78
CA ASP A 203 -0.45 9.96 7.26
C ASP A 203 0.43 10.91 8.09
N ILE A 204 1.35 10.37 8.90
CA ILE A 204 2.37 11.21 9.55
C ILE A 204 3.19 11.93 8.49
N LEU A 205 3.67 11.23 7.46
CA LEU A 205 4.42 11.80 6.34
C LEU A 205 3.63 12.91 5.64
N ARG A 206 2.36 12.69 5.29
CA ARG A 206 1.47 13.71 4.69
C ARG A 206 1.47 14.99 5.53
N ASN A 207 1.26 14.85 6.83
CA ASN A 207 1.22 16.00 7.74
C ASN A 207 2.57 16.72 7.82
N LEU A 208 3.67 15.99 7.87
CA LEU A 208 5.02 16.58 7.90
C LEU A 208 5.40 17.27 6.60
N LEU A 209 4.84 16.83 5.48
CA LEU A 209 4.93 17.53 4.18
C LEU A 209 4.03 18.77 4.12
N ARG A 210 3.20 19.02 5.15
CA ARG A 210 2.21 20.11 5.23
C ARG A 210 1.15 20.05 4.14
N GLU A 211 0.80 18.83 3.73
CA GLU A 211 -0.28 18.59 2.77
C GLU A 211 -1.59 18.34 3.53
N GLU A 212 -2.65 19.07 3.18
CA GLU A 212 -3.98 18.85 3.76
C GLU A 212 -4.53 17.49 3.33
N GLN A 213 -4.33 17.13 2.07
CA GLN A 213 -4.69 15.85 1.48
C GLN A 213 -3.48 15.20 0.84
N LEU A 214 -3.40 13.88 0.92
CA LEU A 214 -2.34 13.11 0.29
C LEU A 214 -2.57 12.98 -1.21
N ASN A 215 -1.57 13.37 -2.04
CA ASN A 215 -1.51 12.92 -3.43
C ASN A 215 -0.59 11.71 -3.50
N PHE A 216 -1.04 10.63 -4.14
CA PHE A 216 -0.36 9.35 -4.05
C PHE A 216 -0.34 8.62 -5.39
N LEU A 217 0.82 8.08 -5.76
CA LEU A 217 0.99 7.11 -6.84
C LEU A 217 1.42 5.77 -6.22
N GLY A 218 0.53 4.79 -6.26
CA GLY A 218 0.80 3.42 -5.85
C GLY A 218 0.81 2.48 -7.03
N ILE A 219 1.84 1.64 -7.12
CA ILE A 219 1.96 0.62 -8.16
C ILE A 219 1.91 -0.76 -7.48
N SER A 220 1.15 -1.72 -8.05
CA SER A 220 1.09 -3.09 -7.52
C SER A 220 0.64 -3.10 -6.03
N TYR A 221 1.44 -3.66 -5.10
CA TYR A 221 1.15 -3.57 -3.65
C TYR A 221 1.00 -2.13 -3.16
N GLY A 222 1.63 -1.14 -3.80
CA GLY A 222 1.41 0.26 -3.47
C GLY A 222 -0.05 0.69 -3.61
N THR A 223 -0.83 0.02 -4.46
CA THR A 223 -2.28 0.24 -4.57
C THR A 223 -3.02 -0.25 -3.32
N PHE A 224 -2.62 -1.39 -2.77
CA PHE A 224 -3.17 -1.92 -1.52
C PHE A 224 -2.86 -0.99 -0.34
N LEU A 225 -1.63 -0.43 -0.28
CA LEU A 225 -1.26 0.59 0.70
C LEU A 225 -2.13 1.84 0.55
N GLY A 226 -2.31 2.34 -0.68
CA GLY A 226 -3.14 3.51 -0.97
C GLY A 226 -4.61 3.30 -0.61
N LEU A 227 -5.18 2.13 -0.91
CA LEU A 227 -6.56 1.79 -0.54
C LEU A 227 -6.72 1.65 0.98
N THR A 228 -5.74 1.04 1.68
CA THR A 228 -5.73 0.97 3.15
C THR A 228 -5.66 2.38 3.76
N TYR A 229 -4.86 3.27 3.18
CA TYR A 229 -4.82 4.67 3.60
C TYR A 229 -6.17 5.36 3.41
N ALA A 230 -6.81 5.18 2.25
CA ALA A 230 -8.09 5.80 1.94
C ALA A 230 -9.23 5.32 2.87
N ASP A 231 -9.18 4.05 3.29
CA ASP A 231 -10.11 3.50 4.27
C ASP A 231 -9.91 4.11 5.67
N LEU A 232 -8.66 4.24 6.11
CA LEU A 232 -8.33 4.77 7.43
C LEU A 232 -8.49 6.30 7.53
N PHE A 233 -8.28 7.03 6.44
CA PHE A 233 -8.17 8.50 6.40
C PHE A 233 -8.92 9.09 5.20
N SER A 234 -10.18 8.74 5.03
CA SER A 234 -11.00 9.10 3.86
C SER A 234 -11.11 10.61 3.61
N ASP A 235 -11.08 11.41 4.66
CA ASP A 235 -11.10 12.89 4.62
C ASP A 235 -9.76 13.51 4.18
N ARG A 236 -8.68 12.72 4.14
CA ARG A 236 -7.32 13.14 3.81
C ARG A 236 -6.83 12.61 2.45
N VAL A 237 -7.73 12.04 1.66
CA VAL A 237 -7.44 11.56 0.31
C VAL A 237 -7.48 12.71 -0.69
N GLY A 238 -6.37 12.92 -1.40
CA GLY A 238 -6.26 13.87 -2.50
C GLY A 238 -6.37 13.17 -3.86
N LYS A 239 -5.36 13.33 -4.70
CA LYS A 239 -5.29 12.70 -6.03
C LYS A 239 -4.57 11.37 -5.92
N PHE A 240 -5.28 10.26 -6.11
CA PHE A 240 -4.71 8.92 -6.10
C PHE A 240 -4.66 8.35 -7.51
N VAL A 241 -3.49 7.85 -7.88
CA VAL A 241 -3.28 7.00 -9.06
C VAL A 241 -2.84 5.63 -8.56
N LEU A 242 -3.63 4.61 -8.90
CA LEU A 242 -3.41 3.24 -8.46
C LEU A 242 -3.23 2.36 -9.70
N ASP A 243 -1.99 1.99 -9.97
CA ASP A 243 -1.60 1.23 -11.15
C ASP A 243 -1.36 -0.26 -10.80
N GLY A 244 -2.05 -1.16 -11.49
CA GLY A 244 -2.05 -2.59 -11.16
C GLY A 244 -2.77 -2.87 -9.83
N VAL A 245 -4.03 -2.44 -9.73
CA VAL A 245 -4.83 -2.46 -8.49
C VAL A 245 -4.99 -3.86 -7.93
N ILE A 246 -4.67 -4.01 -6.64
CA ILE A 246 -4.94 -5.20 -5.84
C ILE A 246 -6.24 -4.97 -5.07
N ASP A 247 -7.22 -5.87 -5.26
CA ASP A 247 -8.47 -5.86 -4.48
C ASP A 247 -8.17 -6.30 -3.03
N PRO A 248 -8.39 -5.44 -2.03
CA PRO A 248 -8.14 -5.75 -0.63
C PRO A 248 -9.02 -6.87 -0.05
N ALA A 249 -10.12 -7.22 -0.72
CA ALA A 249 -11.03 -8.28 -0.29
C ALA A 249 -10.55 -9.69 -0.66
N LEU A 250 -9.56 -9.82 -1.56
CA LEU A 250 -9.04 -11.11 -1.99
C LEU A 250 -8.15 -11.74 -0.91
N SER A 251 -8.30 -13.05 -0.73
CA SER A 251 -7.31 -13.86 -0.02
C SER A 251 -6.01 -13.95 -0.82
N ASN A 252 -4.90 -14.26 -0.15
CA ASN A 252 -3.60 -14.44 -0.81
C ASN A 252 -3.64 -15.51 -1.92
N SER A 253 -4.43 -16.57 -1.75
CA SER A 253 -4.57 -17.61 -2.77
C SER A 253 -5.40 -17.15 -3.98
N GLU A 254 -6.42 -16.34 -3.79
CA GLU A 254 -7.20 -15.75 -4.89
C GLU A 254 -6.36 -14.74 -5.66
N LEU A 255 -5.60 -13.89 -4.96
CA LEU A 255 -4.66 -12.96 -5.57
C LEU A 255 -3.62 -13.70 -6.41
N ALA A 256 -2.97 -14.73 -5.84
CA ALA A 256 -1.95 -15.52 -6.56
C ALA A 256 -2.53 -16.21 -7.81
N ARG A 257 -3.74 -16.75 -7.73
CA ARG A 257 -4.43 -17.34 -8.87
C ARG A 257 -4.74 -16.31 -9.95
N GLY A 258 -5.32 -15.16 -9.57
CA GLY A 258 -5.62 -14.07 -10.51
C GLY A 258 -4.38 -13.55 -11.22
N GLN A 259 -3.24 -13.45 -10.51
CA GLN A 259 -1.96 -13.09 -11.12
C GLN A 259 -1.48 -14.17 -12.12
N ALA A 260 -1.56 -15.46 -11.76
CA ALA A 260 -1.17 -16.54 -12.66
C ALA A 260 -2.02 -16.55 -13.93
N ASP A 261 -3.32 -16.36 -13.82
CA ASP A 261 -4.23 -16.26 -14.98
C ASP A 261 -3.89 -15.04 -15.85
N GLY A 262 -3.60 -13.89 -15.24
CA GLY A 262 -3.18 -12.68 -15.95
C GLY A 262 -1.86 -12.87 -16.71
N PHE A 263 -0.84 -13.43 -16.07
CA PHE A 263 0.43 -13.75 -16.73
C PHE A 263 0.27 -14.74 -17.87
N GLN A 264 -0.60 -15.76 -17.71
CA GLN A 264 -0.87 -16.71 -18.77
C GLN A 264 -1.53 -16.06 -20.00
N VAL A 265 -2.43 -15.09 -19.78
CA VAL A 265 -3.04 -14.31 -20.86
C VAL A 265 -1.98 -13.47 -21.57
N GLU A 266 -1.16 -12.73 -20.86
CA GLU A 266 -0.14 -11.86 -21.44
C GLU A 266 0.97 -12.66 -22.14
N LEU A 267 1.42 -13.79 -21.57
CA LEU A 267 2.34 -14.71 -22.25
C LEU A 267 1.75 -15.21 -23.57
N SER A 268 0.45 -15.53 -23.58
CA SER A 268 -0.22 -15.96 -24.80
C SER A 268 -0.28 -14.86 -25.87
N ARG A 269 -0.49 -13.61 -25.46
CA ARG A 269 -0.47 -12.44 -26.35
C ARG A 269 0.93 -12.18 -26.88
N PHE A 270 1.95 -12.23 -26.02
CA PHE A 270 3.34 -12.06 -26.40
C PHE A 270 3.77 -13.10 -27.45
N ILE A 271 3.45 -14.40 -27.25
CA ILE A 271 3.78 -15.46 -28.19
C ILE A 271 3.07 -15.23 -29.55
N ALA A 272 1.87 -14.67 -29.55
CA ALA A 272 1.13 -14.38 -30.78
C ALA A 272 1.67 -13.17 -31.54
N ASP A 273 2.13 -12.14 -30.80
CA ASP A 273 2.63 -10.88 -31.37
C ASP A 273 4.10 -10.94 -31.82
N CYS A 274 4.95 -11.61 -31.07
CA CYS A 274 6.40 -11.66 -31.29
C CYS A 274 6.79 -12.00 -32.75
N PRO A 275 6.18 -13.00 -33.42
CA PRO A 275 6.56 -13.34 -34.80
C PRO A 275 6.32 -12.24 -35.85
N ALA A 276 5.54 -11.19 -35.51
CA ALA A 276 5.37 -10.02 -36.37
C ALA A 276 6.60 -9.08 -36.36
N HIS A 277 7.55 -9.27 -35.45
CA HIS A 277 8.75 -8.45 -35.28
C HIS A 277 10.00 -9.17 -35.83
N PRO A 278 10.91 -8.45 -36.53
CA PRO A 278 12.05 -9.06 -37.24
C PRO A 278 13.00 -9.83 -36.33
N ASP A 279 13.17 -9.44 -35.08
CA ASP A 279 14.14 -10.05 -34.15
C ASP A 279 13.49 -11.07 -33.18
N CYS A 280 12.25 -11.50 -33.46
CA CYS A 280 11.55 -12.46 -32.62
C CYS A 280 12.21 -13.85 -32.66
N PRO A 281 12.65 -14.41 -31.53
CA PRO A 281 13.25 -15.72 -31.47
C PRO A 281 12.22 -16.88 -31.46
N LEU A 282 10.91 -16.56 -31.41
CA LEU A 282 9.84 -17.54 -31.29
C LEU A 282 9.32 -17.99 -32.66
N PRO A 283 8.96 -19.29 -32.82
CA PRO A 283 8.19 -19.77 -33.96
C PRO A 283 6.84 -19.10 -34.08
N ALA A 284 6.33 -18.96 -35.31
CA ALA A 284 5.02 -18.37 -35.58
C ALA A 284 3.83 -19.20 -35.04
N GLU A 285 4.00 -20.50 -34.87
CA GLU A 285 2.99 -21.37 -34.30
C GLU A 285 3.02 -21.28 -32.77
N LYS A 286 1.85 -21.01 -32.14
CA LYS A 286 1.71 -20.69 -30.72
C LYS A 286 2.21 -21.80 -29.80
N SER A 287 1.89 -23.06 -30.10
CA SER A 287 2.34 -24.19 -29.25
C SER A 287 3.82 -24.41 -29.32
N ALA A 288 4.44 -24.20 -30.51
CA ALA A 288 5.89 -24.26 -30.69
C ALA A 288 6.59 -23.08 -30.00
N GLY A 289 5.99 -21.88 -29.99
CA GLY A 289 6.45 -20.73 -29.24
C GLY A 289 6.50 -20.99 -27.73
N LEU A 290 5.42 -21.55 -27.19
CA LEU A 290 5.35 -21.94 -25.77
C LEU A 290 6.40 -23.02 -25.42
N ALA A 291 6.50 -24.06 -26.28
CA ALA A 291 7.51 -25.12 -26.10
C ALA A 291 8.95 -24.57 -26.11
N LYS A 292 9.22 -23.58 -26.98
CA LYS A 292 10.52 -22.91 -27.02
C LYS A 292 10.82 -22.14 -25.73
N ILE A 293 9.86 -21.36 -25.21
CA ILE A 293 10.01 -20.66 -23.92
C ILE A 293 10.26 -21.66 -22.79
N ASN A 294 9.45 -22.72 -22.70
CA ASN A 294 9.63 -23.76 -21.69
C ASN A 294 11.01 -24.41 -21.76
N SER A 295 11.57 -24.57 -22.96
CA SER A 295 12.92 -25.12 -23.13
C SER A 295 14.04 -24.20 -22.64
N TRP A 296 13.79 -22.90 -22.49
CA TRP A 296 14.74 -21.94 -21.90
C TRP A 296 14.66 -21.90 -20.38
N LEU A 297 13.52 -22.30 -19.80
CA LEU A 297 13.28 -22.27 -18.36
C LEU A 297 13.60 -23.62 -17.68
N ALA A 298 13.81 -24.68 -18.45
CA ALA A 298 14.18 -26.03 -17.97
C ALA A 298 15.69 -26.16 -17.78
#